data_b2a8fc9681de4e3d79eb86f05ae45f0a
#
_entry.id   b2a8fc9681de4e3d79eb86f05ae45f0a
#
_cell.length_a   1.000
_cell.length_b   1.000
_cell.length_c   1.000
_cell.angle_alpha   90.00
_cell.angle_beta   90.00
_cell.angle_gamma   90.00
#
_symmetry.space_group_name_H-M   'P 1'
#
loop_
_entity.id
_entity.type
_entity.pdbx_description
1 polymer ?
#
loop_
_entity_poly.entity_id
_entity_poly.type
_entity_poly.pdbx_seq_one_letter_code
_entity_poly.pdbx_strand_id
1 'polypeptide(L)'
;DYNGNASLQEGLNNTTNWWTNDDENHTQIDWARLYAANSGTKNNANMPAFEQGRAVYYLVNDVKDDKIWNAATHYTYDFTDKSKFILNVAYQNYRSEQYREVNDLLGADFALNMDAFAKESNGGKFNINETGDEVKKKEGDKIAYDYIYRRQEIKINPGFKFSTGNFDVFVAGLFGYTTNSREGLFSHYLYKSSYGKSADQNFWNYGLKGQVTYRLNGRNFLVYNGAYFSQAPYVSDVFINARVSNTVSPNLKNAIIDANDLSYVLSTPLVKVRLTGYIINTQNDTNVQRFFADGINLQSITTDGTVDSAVPSTFVSQVMSNVEKRNMGGELGVQVKLTPTLTFNGVASYGEYTYRNNPNIYLIADAAGVLNDIDANGNVIARNYKEFGSAYLKDYKLGGTPQEAYSAGLRYSSPKYWWVGANWNYLGHNYLDPAAATRTISFVQNENSNSPYDLTEALLKQTLQQRQLPSAYFFNVNAGKSWIIGKYYVLISASVNNVLNNRKYITGGFEQTREVNFDGLAEERNSGHANFSPKYWYNQGISYFVNLQVRF
;
A
#
# COMPACT_ATOMS: atom_id res chain seq x y z
N ASP A 1 5.16 -34.13 -1.95
CA ASP A 1 6.32 -35.03 -1.96
C ASP A 1 6.64 -35.47 -3.38
N TYR A 2 7.59 -34.77 -4.03
CA TYR A 2 8.07 -35.08 -5.38
C TYR A 2 9.16 -36.16 -5.40
N ASN A 3 9.54 -36.69 -4.24
CA ASN A 3 10.62 -37.64 -4.11
C ASN A 3 10.27 -38.96 -4.77
N GLY A 4 10.78 -39.17 -5.96
CA GLY A 4 10.78 -40.47 -6.67
C GLY A 4 9.67 -40.69 -7.71
N ASN A 5 8.80 -39.69 -7.98
CA ASN A 5 7.79 -39.81 -9.04
C ASN A 5 8.22 -39.05 -10.29
N ALA A 6 8.80 -39.79 -11.26
CA ALA A 6 9.32 -39.21 -12.51
C ALA A 6 8.27 -38.41 -13.30
N SER A 7 7.00 -38.82 -13.26
CA SER A 7 5.93 -38.12 -13.98
C SER A 7 5.55 -36.76 -13.36
N LEU A 8 5.65 -36.63 -12.03
CA LEU A 8 5.43 -35.36 -11.33
C LEU A 8 6.59 -34.40 -11.57
N GLN A 9 7.84 -34.91 -11.58
CA GLN A 9 9.02 -34.10 -11.89
C GLN A 9 9.00 -33.59 -13.34
N GLU A 10 8.58 -34.43 -14.29
CA GLU A 10 8.39 -34.01 -15.67
C GLU A 10 7.29 -32.94 -15.80
N GLY A 11 6.16 -33.10 -15.12
CA GLY A 11 5.09 -32.12 -15.06
C GLY A 11 5.57 -30.78 -14.50
N LEU A 12 6.35 -30.76 -13.44
CA LEU A 12 6.96 -29.56 -12.85
C LEU A 12 7.92 -28.89 -13.83
N ASN A 13 8.81 -29.67 -14.48
CA ASN A 13 9.75 -29.14 -15.46
C ASN A 13 9.03 -28.52 -16.65
N ASN A 14 8.00 -29.18 -17.16
CA ASN A 14 7.20 -28.67 -18.28
C ASN A 14 6.49 -27.37 -17.90
N THR A 15 5.83 -27.33 -16.73
CA THR A 15 5.16 -26.11 -16.23
C THR A 15 6.15 -24.97 -16.06
N THR A 16 7.31 -25.23 -15.48
CA THR A 16 8.39 -24.25 -15.31
C THR A 16 8.85 -23.71 -16.68
N ASN A 17 9.05 -24.60 -17.65
CA ASN A 17 9.46 -24.21 -18.98
C ASN A 17 8.41 -23.35 -19.69
N TRP A 18 7.13 -23.67 -19.57
CA TRP A 18 6.05 -22.87 -20.16
C TRP A 18 6.03 -21.45 -19.60
N TRP A 19 6.12 -21.32 -18.28
CA TRP A 19 6.11 -20.02 -17.62
C TRP A 19 7.38 -19.21 -17.87
N THR A 20 8.55 -19.84 -17.88
CA THR A 20 9.84 -19.14 -18.09
C THR A 20 10.06 -18.72 -19.54
N ASN A 21 9.50 -19.47 -20.49
CA ASN A 21 9.62 -19.19 -21.92
C ASN A 21 8.44 -18.39 -22.49
N ASP A 22 7.51 -17.93 -21.63
CA ASP A 22 6.32 -17.14 -22.00
C ASP A 22 5.49 -17.83 -23.11
N ASP A 23 5.24 -19.14 -22.92
CA ASP A 23 4.44 -19.94 -23.87
C ASP A 23 3.00 -19.48 -23.83
N GLU A 24 2.55 -18.79 -24.87
CA GLU A 24 1.21 -18.21 -24.98
C GLU A 24 0.08 -19.23 -24.80
N ASN A 25 0.29 -20.50 -25.14
CA ASN A 25 -0.71 -21.54 -24.97
C ASN A 25 -0.94 -21.96 -23.51
N HIS A 26 0.05 -21.68 -22.63
CA HIS A 26 0.04 -22.13 -21.23
C HIS A 26 0.02 -20.98 -20.23
N THR A 27 0.42 -19.77 -20.64
CA THR A 27 0.48 -18.59 -19.75
C THR A 27 -0.72 -17.67 -19.91
N GLN A 28 -1.54 -17.86 -20.94
CA GLN A 28 -2.78 -17.11 -21.14
C GLN A 28 -4.01 -17.84 -20.55
N ILE A 29 -5.06 -17.07 -20.28
CA ILE A 29 -6.33 -17.61 -19.79
C ILE A 29 -7.00 -18.43 -20.91
N ASP A 30 -7.29 -19.70 -20.63
CA ASP A 30 -8.09 -20.55 -21.51
C ASP A 30 -9.58 -20.21 -21.36
N TRP A 31 -10.01 -19.20 -22.06
CA TRP A 31 -11.41 -18.74 -22.08
C TRP A 31 -12.39 -19.85 -22.48
N ALA A 32 -12.02 -20.67 -23.47
CA ALA A 32 -12.89 -21.75 -23.95
C ALA A 32 -13.18 -22.76 -22.83
N ARG A 33 -12.18 -23.08 -22.03
CA ARG A 33 -12.33 -23.98 -20.87
C ARG A 33 -13.21 -23.37 -19.77
N LEU A 34 -13.10 -22.07 -19.52
CA LEU A 34 -13.94 -21.38 -18.54
C LEU A 34 -15.43 -21.41 -18.96
N TYR A 35 -15.72 -21.08 -20.24
CA TYR A 35 -17.07 -21.16 -20.80
C TYR A 35 -17.60 -22.60 -20.78
N ALA A 36 -16.79 -23.59 -21.15
CA ALA A 36 -17.16 -24.99 -21.11
C ALA A 36 -17.54 -25.47 -19.70
N ALA A 37 -16.76 -25.06 -18.67
CA ALA A 37 -17.04 -25.38 -17.28
C ALA A 37 -18.42 -24.83 -16.84
N ASN A 38 -18.74 -23.59 -17.20
CA ASN A 38 -20.01 -22.96 -16.89
C ASN A 38 -21.17 -23.61 -17.66
N SER A 39 -20.97 -23.94 -18.95
CA SER A 39 -21.97 -24.66 -19.73
C SER A 39 -22.29 -26.04 -19.16
N GLY A 40 -21.28 -26.71 -18.57
CA GLY A 40 -21.44 -28.01 -17.92
C GLY A 40 -22.31 -28.00 -16.66
N THR A 41 -22.64 -26.84 -16.10
CA THR A 41 -23.56 -26.73 -14.95
C THR A 41 -25.03 -26.65 -15.39
N LYS A 42 -25.26 -26.24 -16.64
CA LYS A 42 -26.61 -26.18 -17.19
C LYS A 42 -27.14 -27.61 -17.43
N ASN A 43 -28.35 -27.86 -16.97
CA ASN A 43 -28.99 -29.19 -17.12
C ASN A 43 -28.20 -30.37 -16.54
N ASN A 44 -27.30 -30.12 -15.56
CA ASN A 44 -26.54 -31.18 -14.89
C ASN A 44 -27.40 -31.91 -13.86
N ALA A 45 -27.89 -33.10 -14.22
CA ALA A 45 -28.76 -33.91 -13.35
C ALA A 45 -28.08 -34.34 -12.02
N ASN A 46 -26.74 -34.26 -11.94
CA ASN A 46 -25.99 -34.59 -10.74
C ASN A 46 -25.86 -33.40 -9.78
N MET A 47 -26.34 -32.21 -10.17
CA MET A 47 -26.35 -31.01 -9.32
C MET A 47 -27.76 -30.78 -8.75
N PRO A 48 -27.86 -30.22 -7.53
CA PRO A 48 -29.12 -29.76 -7.00
C PRO A 48 -29.79 -28.77 -7.97
N ALA A 49 -31.10 -28.88 -8.14
CA ALA A 49 -31.86 -28.02 -9.09
C ALA A 49 -31.62 -26.52 -8.83
N PHE A 50 -31.42 -26.12 -7.55
CA PHE A 50 -31.12 -24.75 -7.17
C PHE A 50 -29.76 -24.24 -7.73
N GLU A 51 -28.82 -25.14 -7.96
CA GLU A 51 -27.46 -24.83 -8.43
C GLU A 51 -27.29 -25.00 -9.95
N GLN A 52 -28.25 -25.57 -10.63
CA GLN A 52 -28.16 -25.75 -12.08
C GLN A 52 -28.10 -24.40 -12.79
N GLY A 53 -27.11 -24.26 -13.69
CA GLY A 53 -26.81 -23.00 -14.37
C GLY A 53 -25.91 -22.02 -13.58
N ARG A 54 -25.43 -22.40 -12.38
CA ARG A 54 -24.49 -21.56 -11.61
C ARG A 54 -23.15 -21.39 -12.32
N ALA A 55 -22.58 -20.23 -12.20
CA ALA A 55 -21.21 -19.98 -12.63
C ALA A 55 -20.21 -20.76 -11.74
N VAL A 56 -19.30 -21.50 -12.36
CA VAL A 56 -18.08 -22.02 -11.75
C VAL A 56 -17.02 -20.91 -11.74
N TYR A 57 -16.96 -20.19 -12.86
CA TYR A 57 -16.10 -19.02 -13.05
C TYR A 57 -16.92 -17.83 -13.50
N TYR A 58 -16.62 -16.68 -13.00
CA TYR A 58 -17.22 -15.41 -13.41
C TYR A 58 -16.24 -14.26 -13.20
N LEU A 59 -16.38 -13.21 -13.97
CA LEU A 59 -15.59 -12.00 -13.80
C LEU A 59 -16.29 -11.07 -12.83
N VAL A 60 -15.50 -10.37 -12.05
CA VAL A 60 -15.97 -9.38 -11.07
C VAL A 60 -15.24 -8.05 -11.22
N ASN A 61 -15.93 -6.97 -10.90
CA ASN A 61 -15.35 -5.67 -10.66
C ASN A 61 -15.25 -5.43 -9.15
N ASP A 62 -14.08 -5.10 -8.63
CA ASP A 62 -13.94 -4.48 -7.32
C ASP A 62 -14.12 -2.97 -7.52
N VAL A 63 -15.25 -2.43 -7.07
CA VAL A 63 -15.66 -1.04 -7.27
C VAL A 63 -15.37 -0.22 -6.04
N LYS A 64 -14.85 0.97 -6.26
CA LYS A 64 -14.65 2.00 -5.24
C LYS A 64 -15.28 3.30 -5.74
N ASP A 65 -16.49 3.61 -5.25
CA ASP A 65 -17.23 4.83 -5.57
C ASP A 65 -16.96 5.89 -4.50
N ASP A 66 -16.02 6.78 -4.81
CA ASP A 66 -15.57 7.85 -3.92
C ASP A 66 -16.34 9.15 -4.19
N LYS A 67 -16.97 9.71 -3.15
CA LYS A 67 -17.62 11.02 -3.15
C LYS A 67 -16.92 11.92 -2.15
N ILE A 68 -16.26 12.96 -2.65
CA ILE A 68 -15.48 13.89 -1.83
C ILE A 68 -16.05 15.29 -1.99
N TRP A 69 -16.42 15.89 -0.87
CA TRP A 69 -16.79 17.29 -0.81
C TRP A 69 -15.80 18.06 0.07
N ASN A 70 -15.24 19.12 -0.47
CA ASN A 70 -14.26 19.96 0.22
C ASN A 70 -14.72 21.41 0.21
N ALA A 71 -14.61 22.07 1.36
CA ALA A 71 -14.72 23.52 1.47
C ALA A 71 -13.47 24.06 2.17
N ALA A 72 -12.88 25.10 1.63
CA ALA A 72 -11.72 25.73 2.24
C ALA A 72 -11.81 27.24 2.12
N THR A 73 -11.34 27.93 3.15
CA THR A 73 -11.16 29.38 3.13
C THR A 73 -9.74 29.72 3.55
N HIS A 74 -9.23 30.78 2.93
CA HIS A 74 -7.92 31.32 3.22
C HIS A 74 -8.11 32.83 3.53
N TYR A 75 -7.68 33.24 4.72
CA TYR A 75 -7.68 34.62 5.13
C TYR A 75 -6.25 35.08 5.37
N THR A 76 -5.93 36.27 4.90
CA THR A 76 -4.62 36.90 5.10
C THR A 76 -4.82 38.32 5.59
N TYR A 77 -4.08 38.69 6.63
CA TYR A 77 -4.08 40.06 7.13
C TYR A 77 -2.63 40.55 7.29
N ASP A 78 -2.30 41.61 6.61
CA ASP A 78 -0.99 42.25 6.65
C ASP A 78 -1.01 43.31 7.76
N PHE A 79 -0.29 43.08 8.87
CA PHE A 79 -0.13 44.08 9.94
C PHE A 79 0.84 45.16 9.51
N THR A 80 1.90 44.75 8.82
CA THR A 80 2.93 45.62 8.22
C THR A 80 3.48 44.93 6.97
N ASP A 81 4.32 45.64 6.19
CA ASP A 81 5.05 45.04 5.05
C ASP A 81 5.90 43.82 5.44
N LYS A 82 6.19 43.68 6.73
CA LYS A 82 7.08 42.61 7.27
C LYS A 82 6.36 41.60 8.12
N SER A 83 5.10 41.78 8.44
CA SER A 83 4.36 40.91 9.33
C SER A 83 2.95 40.60 8.80
N LYS A 84 2.62 39.32 8.75
CA LYS A 84 1.39 38.83 8.15
C LYS A 84 0.80 37.69 8.97
N PHE A 85 -0.49 37.75 9.21
CA PHE A 85 -1.28 36.66 9.75
C PHE A 85 -1.95 35.91 8.61
N ILE A 86 -2.02 34.59 8.72
CA ILE A 86 -2.61 33.68 7.74
C ILE A 86 -3.52 32.73 8.50
N LEU A 87 -4.75 32.56 8.05
CA LEU A 87 -5.66 31.58 8.60
C LEU A 87 -6.23 30.73 7.47
N ASN A 88 -6.01 29.42 7.58
CA ASN A 88 -6.66 28.46 6.69
C ASN A 88 -7.66 27.65 7.51
N VAL A 89 -8.87 27.53 7.00
CA VAL A 89 -9.90 26.62 7.54
C VAL A 89 -10.35 25.73 6.39
N ALA A 90 -10.35 24.43 6.62
CA ALA A 90 -10.76 23.44 5.64
C ALA A 90 -11.70 22.41 6.27
N TYR A 91 -12.73 22.04 5.54
CA TYR A 91 -13.62 20.94 5.87
C TYR A 91 -13.66 19.94 4.72
N GLN A 92 -13.58 18.66 5.03
CA GLN A 92 -13.70 17.57 4.08
C GLN A 92 -14.75 16.58 4.55
N ASN A 93 -15.62 16.18 3.63
CA ASN A 93 -16.53 15.04 3.81
C ASN A 93 -16.22 14.03 2.70
N TYR A 94 -15.74 12.87 3.11
CA TYR A 94 -15.41 11.73 2.26
C TYR A 94 -16.39 10.59 2.54
N ARG A 95 -16.99 10.07 1.49
CA ARG A 95 -17.80 8.86 1.47
C ARG A 95 -17.27 7.96 0.36
N SER A 96 -16.95 6.73 0.69
CA SER A 96 -16.50 5.72 -0.27
C SER A 96 -17.35 4.48 -0.10
N GLU A 97 -18.14 4.15 -1.10
CA GLU A 97 -18.83 2.87 -1.18
C GLU A 97 -17.93 1.89 -1.90
N GLN A 98 -17.63 0.77 -1.24
CA GLN A 98 -16.75 -0.26 -1.77
C GLN A 98 -17.52 -1.57 -1.83
N TYR A 99 -17.63 -2.10 -3.02
CA TYR A 99 -18.37 -3.33 -3.28
C TYR A 99 -17.75 -4.12 -4.41
N ARG A 100 -18.14 -5.36 -4.49
CA ARG A 100 -17.86 -6.21 -5.65
C ARG A 100 -19.14 -6.40 -6.43
N GLU A 101 -19.05 -6.37 -7.75
CA GLU A 101 -20.17 -6.67 -8.64
C GLU A 101 -19.78 -7.74 -9.66
N VAL A 102 -20.76 -8.49 -10.12
CA VAL A 102 -20.60 -9.44 -11.21
C VAL A 102 -20.45 -8.66 -12.51
N ASN A 103 -19.32 -8.84 -13.20
CA ASN A 103 -19.06 -8.19 -14.47
C ASN A 103 -19.51 -9.04 -15.67
N ASP A 104 -19.18 -10.35 -15.66
CA ASP A 104 -19.50 -11.28 -16.73
C ASP A 104 -19.64 -12.69 -16.15
N LEU A 105 -20.73 -13.37 -16.48
CA LEU A 105 -21.03 -14.72 -16.03
C LEU A 105 -20.36 -15.81 -16.88
N LEU A 106 -19.62 -15.45 -17.92
CA LEU A 106 -18.95 -16.37 -18.84
C LEU A 106 -19.86 -17.48 -19.34
N GLY A 107 -21.10 -17.11 -19.73
CA GLY A 107 -22.09 -17.99 -20.25
C GLY A 107 -22.91 -18.79 -19.23
N ALA A 108 -22.72 -18.62 -17.93
CA ALA A 108 -23.61 -19.16 -16.89
C ALA A 108 -24.91 -18.32 -16.76
N ASP A 109 -25.87 -18.83 -15.99
CA ASP A 109 -27.15 -18.14 -15.79
C ASP A 109 -27.11 -17.19 -14.56
N PHE A 110 -26.27 -17.51 -13.56
CA PHE A 110 -26.09 -16.71 -12.33
C PHE A 110 -24.82 -17.11 -11.59
N ALA A 111 -24.30 -16.21 -10.74
CA ALA A 111 -23.32 -16.49 -9.69
C ALA A 111 -24.02 -16.64 -8.34
N LEU A 112 -23.49 -17.48 -7.44
CA LEU A 112 -24.01 -17.60 -6.08
C LEU A 112 -23.28 -16.64 -5.13
N ASN A 113 -24.02 -15.84 -4.36
CA ASN A 113 -23.47 -14.97 -3.32
C ASN A 113 -23.14 -15.78 -2.05
N MET A 114 -22.21 -16.73 -2.20
CA MET A 114 -21.79 -17.65 -1.16
C MET A 114 -20.27 -17.73 -1.13
N ASP A 115 -19.72 -17.88 0.09
CA ASP A 115 -18.29 -18.06 0.31
C ASP A 115 -17.90 -19.50 -0.02
N ALA A 116 -17.08 -19.67 -1.06
CA ALA A 116 -16.58 -20.98 -1.48
C ALA A 116 -15.67 -21.65 -0.42
N PHE A 117 -15.18 -20.89 0.56
CA PHE A 117 -14.35 -21.39 1.66
C PHE A 117 -15.14 -21.63 2.96
N ALA A 118 -16.46 -21.38 2.94
CA ALA A 118 -17.30 -21.63 4.10
C ALA A 118 -17.39 -23.12 4.40
N LYS A 119 -17.32 -23.46 5.68
CA LYS A 119 -17.69 -24.80 6.14
C LYS A 119 -19.19 -25.03 5.89
N GLU A 120 -19.58 -26.19 5.40
CA GLU A 120 -20.98 -26.52 5.07
C GLU A 120 -21.97 -26.25 6.22
N SER A 121 -21.52 -26.44 7.47
CA SER A 121 -22.33 -26.20 8.69
C SER A 121 -22.78 -24.75 8.87
N ASN A 122 -22.13 -23.78 8.22
CA ASN A 122 -22.36 -22.34 8.43
C ASN A 122 -23.22 -21.68 7.34
N GLY A 123 -23.65 -22.40 6.31
CA GLY A 123 -24.49 -21.90 5.23
C GLY A 123 -23.83 -20.90 4.29
N GLY A 124 -22.63 -20.41 4.59
CA GLY A 124 -21.70 -19.70 3.73
C GLY A 124 -22.16 -18.45 2.97
N LYS A 125 -23.34 -17.90 3.28
CA LYS A 125 -23.84 -16.72 2.57
C LYS A 125 -23.06 -15.47 2.93
N PHE A 126 -22.59 -14.72 1.93
CA PHE A 126 -21.97 -13.41 2.18
C PHE A 126 -22.97 -12.38 2.73
N ASN A 127 -24.25 -12.54 2.42
CA ASN A 127 -25.33 -11.75 2.99
C ASN A 127 -26.44 -12.67 3.50
N ILE A 128 -26.49 -12.89 4.81
CA ILE A 128 -27.51 -13.77 5.43
C ILE A 128 -28.94 -13.23 5.35
N ASN A 129 -29.12 -11.95 5.03
CA ASN A 129 -30.44 -11.35 4.82
C ASN A 129 -31.06 -11.77 3.47
N GLU A 130 -30.27 -12.33 2.55
CA GLU A 130 -30.77 -12.83 1.26
C GLU A 130 -31.48 -14.16 1.43
N THR A 131 -32.63 -14.29 0.81
CA THR A 131 -33.48 -15.50 0.85
C THR A 131 -33.79 -16.03 -0.55
N GLY A 132 -33.97 -17.35 -0.66
CA GLY A 132 -34.35 -17.98 -1.90
C GLY A 132 -33.43 -17.62 -3.08
N ASP A 133 -34.01 -17.08 -4.16
CA ASP A 133 -33.26 -16.70 -5.36
C ASP A 133 -32.46 -15.40 -5.24
N GLU A 134 -32.57 -14.63 -4.14
CA GLU A 134 -31.80 -13.41 -3.94
C GLU A 134 -30.29 -13.67 -3.85
N VAL A 135 -29.87 -14.89 -3.49
CA VAL A 135 -28.47 -15.31 -3.49
C VAL A 135 -27.92 -15.52 -4.90
N LYS A 136 -28.80 -15.61 -5.91
CA LYS A 136 -28.42 -15.75 -7.33
C LYS A 136 -28.19 -14.37 -7.91
N LYS A 137 -26.95 -14.08 -8.29
CA LYS A 137 -26.52 -12.79 -8.80
C LYS A 137 -26.32 -12.82 -10.30
N LYS A 138 -26.85 -11.81 -10.98
CA LYS A 138 -26.67 -11.56 -12.41
C LYS A 138 -25.59 -10.50 -12.62
N GLU A 139 -25.24 -10.25 -13.86
CA GLU A 139 -24.34 -9.17 -14.24
C GLU A 139 -24.87 -7.82 -13.74
N GLY A 140 -23.98 -7.04 -13.11
CA GLY A 140 -24.30 -5.79 -12.43
C GLY A 140 -24.79 -5.93 -10.99
N ASP A 141 -25.08 -7.14 -10.50
CA ASP A 141 -25.48 -7.34 -9.11
C ASP A 141 -24.26 -7.33 -8.18
N LYS A 142 -24.47 -6.81 -6.97
CA LYS A 142 -23.44 -6.82 -5.92
C LYS A 142 -23.29 -8.22 -5.32
N ILE A 143 -22.03 -8.63 -5.12
CA ILE A 143 -21.64 -9.95 -4.63
C ILE A 143 -20.50 -9.85 -3.64
N ALA A 144 -20.38 -10.80 -2.72
CA ALA A 144 -19.32 -10.96 -1.73
C ALA A 144 -19.28 -9.90 -0.63
N TYR A 145 -19.20 -8.63 -0.95
CA TYR A 145 -19.17 -7.56 0.06
C TYR A 145 -19.76 -6.25 -0.49
N ASP A 146 -20.35 -5.47 0.42
CA ASP A 146 -20.79 -4.10 0.17
C ASP A 146 -20.74 -3.31 1.47
N TYR A 147 -19.96 -2.22 1.51
CA TYR A 147 -19.80 -1.36 2.67
C TYR A 147 -19.42 0.07 2.28
N ILE A 148 -19.65 1.01 3.20
CA ILE A 148 -19.37 2.42 3.02
C ILE A 148 -18.36 2.85 4.10
N TYR A 149 -17.28 3.50 3.70
CA TYR A 149 -16.46 4.32 4.57
C TYR A 149 -16.97 5.75 4.60
N ARG A 150 -16.94 6.36 5.78
CA ARG A 150 -17.21 7.78 5.97
C ARG A 150 -16.07 8.40 6.78
N ARG A 151 -15.56 9.53 6.31
CA ARG A 151 -14.61 10.36 7.03
C ARG A 151 -15.03 11.82 6.93
N GLN A 152 -15.12 12.47 8.07
CA GLN A 152 -15.31 13.90 8.16
C GLN A 152 -14.10 14.51 8.86
N GLU A 153 -13.59 15.59 8.34
CA GLU A 153 -12.42 16.25 8.89
C GLU A 153 -12.56 17.76 8.80
N ILE A 154 -12.31 18.45 9.92
CA ILE A 154 -12.15 19.89 9.98
C ILE A 154 -10.72 20.22 10.39
N LYS A 155 -10.10 21.19 9.72
CA LYS A 155 -8.75 21.68 10.00
C LYS A 155 -8.75 23.19 10.11
N ILE A 156 -8.07 23.72 11.12
CA ILE A 156 -7.85 25.14 11.36
C ILE A 156 -6.36 25.36 11.54
N ASN A 157 -5.77 26.17 10.65
CA ASN A 157 -4.33 26.39 10.64
C ASN A 157 -4.04 27.90 10.70
N PRO A 158 -3.96 28.50 11.91
CA PRO A 158 -3.47 29.86 12.08
C PRO A 158 -1.96 29.89 11.87
N GLY A 159 -1.46 30.88 11.17
CA GLY A 159 -0.05 31.07 10.91
C GLY A 159 0.35 32.53 11.00
N PHE A 160 1.61 32.75 11.32
CA PHE A 160 2.19 34.07 11.39
C PHE A 160 3.53 34.09 10.63
N LYS A 161 3.66 35.03 9.71
CA LYS A 161 4.91 35.28 8.98
C LYS A 161 5.49 36.62 9.42
N PHE A 162 6.79 36.63 9.66
CA PHE A 162 7.52 37.80 10.10
C PHE A 162 8.89 37.87 9.43
N SER A 163 9.28 39.06 8.95
CA SER A 163 10.58 39.31 8.32
C SER A 163 11.32 40.43 9.08
N THR A 164 12.54 40.17 9.50
CA THR A 164 13.39 41.16 10.18
C THR A 164 14.86 40.98 9.81
N GLY A 165 15.55 42.07 9.42
CA GLY A 165 16.94 42.01 8.98
C GLY A 165 17.15 40.92 7.93
N ASN A 166 17.97 39.93 8.26
CA ASN A 166 18.29 38.81 7.39
C ASN A 166 17.39 37.56 7.61
N PHE A 167 16.39 37.63 8.49
CA PHE A 167 15.54 36.50 8.82
C PHE A 167 14.13 36.64 8.25
N ASP A 168 13.62 35.55 7.68
CA ASP A 168 12.20 35.32 7.43
C ASP A 168 11.75 34.14 8.30
N VAL A 169 10.74 34.38 9.11
CA VAL A 169 10.20 33.38 10.04
C VAL A 169 8.73 33.14 9.73
N PHE A 170 8.35 31.89 9.70
CA PHE A 170 6.95 31.46 9.61
C PHE A 170 6.68 30.42 10.70
N VAL A 171 5.59 30.61 11.45
CA VAL A 171 5.10 29.64 12.44
C VAL A 171 3.62 29.43 12.22
N ALA A 172 3.15 28.19 12.29
CA ALA A 172 1.73 27.89 12.17
C ALA A 172 1.30 26.77 13.11
N GLY A 173 0.15 26.96 13.76
CA GLY A 173 -0.57 25.92 14.48
C GLY A 173 -1.33 25.02 13.52
N LEU A 174 -1.56 23.80 13.94
CA LEU A 174 -2.39 22.81 13.28
C LEU A 174 -3.40 22.32 14.31
N PHE A 175 -4.69 22.50 14.04
CA PHE A 175 -5.79 22.02 14.89
C PHE A 175 -6.81 21.33 13.99
N GLY A 176 -7.29 20.17 14.40
CA GLY A 176 -8.24 19.43 13.59
C GLY A 176 -9.05 18.44 14.42
N TYR A 177 -10.16 18.04 13.83
CA TYR A 177 -10.99 16.98 14.35
C TYR A 177 -11.42 16.07 13.22
N THR A 178 -11.23 14.78 13.40
CA THR A 178 -11.52 13.76 12.40
C THR A 178 -12.46 12.73 12.99
N THR A 179 -13.51 12.38 12.25
CA THR A 179 -14.42 11.29 12.58
C THR A 179 -14.41 10.27 11.47
N ASN A 180 -14.20 9.00 11.78
CA ASN A 180 -14.26 7.87 10.87
C ASN A 180 -15.38 6.91 11.28
N SER A 181 -16.12 6.38 10.30
CA SER A 181 -17.06 5.29 10.53
C SER A 181 -17.16 4.39 9.31
N ARG A 182 -17.67 3.18 9.53
CA ARG A 182 -18.02 2.21 8.51
C ARG A 182 -19.50 1.89 8.59
N GLU A 183 -20.14 1.65 7.45
CA GLU A 183 -21.49 1.13 7.38
C GLU A 183 -21.49 -0.10 6.45
N GLY A 184 -21.82 -1.27 7.00
CA GLY A 184 -21.96 -2.49 6.22
C GLY A 184 -23.35 -2.62 5.64
N LEU A 185 -23.42 -2.91 4.35
CA LEU A 185 -24.70 -3.14 3.63
C LEU A 185 -25.01 -4.63 3.49
N PHE A 186 -24.01 -5.50 3.67
CA PHE A 186 -24.17 -6.95 3.76
C PHE A 186 -24.02 -7.42 5.20
N SER A 187 -24.80 -8.43 5.58
CA SER A 187 -24.74 -9.11 6.87
C SER A 187 -23.99 -10.43 6.73
N HIS A 188 -22.70 -10.41 7.06
CA HIS A 188 -21.84 -11.58 6.91
C HIS A 188 -22.19 -12.69 7.89
N TYR A 189 -22.17 -13.96 7.44
CA TYR A 189 -22.63 -15.12 8.21
C TYR A 189 -21.84 -15.37 9.51
N LEU A 190 -20.54 -15.01 9.56
CA LEU A 190 -19.67 -15.17 10.74
C LEU A 190 -19.59 -13.92 11.62
N TYR A 191 -19.90 -12.75 11.09
CA TYR A 191 -19.68 -11.48 11.79
C TYR A 191 -20.97 -10.70 11.95
N LYS A 192 -21.65 -10.84 13.08
CA LYS A 192 -22.91 -10.13 13.39
C LYS A 192 -22.76 -8.60 13.31
N SER A 193 -21.56 -8.07 13.59
CA SER A 193 -21.25 -6.64 13.51
C SER A 193 -20.97 -6.16 12.08
N SER A 194 -21.12 -6.99 11.06
CA SER A 194 -20.85 -6.62 9.68
C SER A 194 -21.90 -5.68 9.08
N TYR A 195 -23.14 -5.74 9.55
CA TYR A 195 -24.27 -4.97 9.04
C TYR A 195 -24.52 -3.70 9.85
N GLY A 196 -24.91 -2.63 9.14
CA GLY A 196 -25.23 -1.34 9.75
C GLY A 196 -23.99 -0.47 10.06
N LYS A 197 -24.25 0.69 10.68
CA LYS A 197 -23.23 1.69 10.98
C LYS A 197 -22.44 1.30 12.24
N SER A 198 -21.12 1.41 12.18
CA SER A 198 -20.23 1.29 13.34
C SER A 198 -20.37 2.50 14.26
N ALA A 199 -19.85 2.40 15.47
CA ALA A 199 -19.57 3.56 16.30
C ALA A 199 -18.57 4.49 15.59
N ASP A 200 -18.75 5.79 15.78
CA ASP A 200 -17.84 6.80 15.25
C ASP A 200 -16.50 6.76 16.00
N GLN A 201 -15.39 6.74 15.26
CA GLN A 201 -14.04 6.81 15.79
C GLN A 201 -13.52 8.23 15.63
N ASN A 202 -13.26 8.88 16.76
CA ASN A 202 -13.02 10.31 16.83
C ASN A 202 -11.58 10.61 17.23
N PHE A 203 -10.95 11.57 16.53
CA PHE A 203 -9.55 11.92 16.70
C PHE A 203 -9.36 13.43 16.72
N TRP A 204 -8.73 13.93 17.77
CA TRP A 204 -8.25 15.30 17.84
C TRP A 204 -6.84 15.38 17.26
N ASN A 205 -6.65 16.24 16.27
CA ASN A 205 -5.37 16.48 15.64
C ASN A 205 -4.83 17.84 16.09
N TYR A 206 -3.55 17.88 16.40
CA TYR A 206 -2.87 19.10 16.82
C TYR A 206 -1.44 19.10 16.31
N GLY A 207 -0.84 20.29 16.24
CA GLY A 207 0.57 20.39 15.86
C GLY A 207 1.05 21.81 15.75
N LEU A 208 2.34 21.91 15.52
CA LEU A 208 3.08 23.13 15.25
C LEU A 208 4.03 22.89 14.09
N LYS A 209 4.12 23.86 13.19
CA LYS A 209 5.16 23.87 12.14
C LYS A 209 5.80 25.24 12.05
N GLY A 210 7.08 25.28 11.69
CA GLY A 210 7.83 26.50 11.53
C GLY A 210 8.85 26.41 10.42
N GLN A 211 9.18 27.55 9.87
CA GLN A 211 10.28 27.73 8.93
C GLN A 211 11.07 28.98 9.33
N VAL A 212 12.39 28.86 9.32
CA VAL A 212 13.30 29.97 9.48
C VAL A 212 14.22 30.00 8.27
N THR A 213 14.21 31.12 7.54
CA THR A 213 15.15 31.38 6.45
C THR A 213 16.11 32.45 6.90
N TYR A 214 17.42 32.14 6.92
CA TYR A 214 18.48 33.09 7.16
C TYR A 214 19.18 33.44 5.85
N ARG A 215 19.12 34.70 5.45
CA ARG A 215 19.78 35.24 4.27
C ARG A 215 21.22 35.62 4.61
N LEU A 216 22.19 34.74 4.30
CA LEU A 216 23.62 35.02 4.45
C LEU A 216 24.00 36.22 3.57
N ASN A 217 23.47 36.26 2.38
CA ASN A 217 23.55 37.37 1.41
C ASN A 217 22.46 37.17 0.33
N GLY A 218 22.46 38.02 -0.71
CA GLY A 218 21.45 37.94 -1.78
C GLY A 218 21.44 36.66 -2.62
N ARG A 219 22.38 35.74 -2.42
CA ARG A 219 22.51 34.51 -3.20
C ARG A 219 22.56 33.24 -2.36
N ASN A 220 22.84 33.36 -1.06
CA ASN A 220 23.07 32.24 -0.14
C ASN A 220 22.07 32.30 1.01
N PHE A 221 21.38 31.17 1.24
CA PHE A 221 20.35 31.06 2.25
C PHE A 221 20.54 29.77 3.06
N LEU A 222 20.28 29.84 4.35
CA LEU A 222 20.02 28.69 5.20
C LEU A 222 18.53 28.64 5.48
N VAL A 223 17.92 27.48 5.29
CA VAL A 223 16.48 27.27 5.52
C VAL A 223 16.32 26.10 6.46
N TYR A 224 15.75 26.35 7.62
CA TYR A 224 15.34 25.30 8.55
C TYR A 224 13.81 25.18 8.52
N ASN A 225 13.32 23.95 8.41
CA ASN A 225 11.91 23.60 8.59
C ASN A 225 11.79 22.62 9.75
N GLY A 226 10.81 22.84 10.61
CA GLY A 226 10.47 21.93 11.69
C GLY A 226 8.96 21.78 11.77
N ALA A 227 8.48 20.56 12.01
CA ALA A 227 7.06 20.26 12.23
C ALA A 227 6.92 19.13 13.24
N TYR A 228 6.01 19.32 14.19
CA TYR A 228 5.55 18.30 15.11
C TYR A 228 4.02 18.29 15.10
N PHE A 229 3.42 17.18 14.68
CA PHE A 229 1.97 17.13 14.57
C PHE A 229 1.42 15.72 14.72
N SER A 230 0.17 15.64 15.17
CA SER A 230 -0.61 14.41 15.21
C SER A 230 -1.49 14.28 13.96
N GLN A 231 -1.65 13.05 13.50
CA GLN A 231 -2.47 12.69 12.34
C GLN A 231 -3.39 11.53 12.69
N ALA A 232 -4.69 11.69 12.46
CA ALA A 232 -5.64 10.59 12.58
C ALA A 232 -5.32 9.47 11.61
N PRO A 233 -5.52 8.19 11.99
CA PRO A 233 -5.37 7.06 11.10
C PRO A 233 -6.19 7.21 9.82
N TYR A 234 -5.72 6.62 8.72
CA TYR A 234 -6.53 6.49 7.51
C TYR A 234 -7.75 5.63 7.81
N VAL A 235 -8.89 5.94 7.20
CA VAL A 235 -10.14 5.19 7.45
C VAL A 235 -10.00 3.70 7.11
N SER A 236 -9.11 3.34 6.16
CA SER A 236 -8.76 1.97 5.82
C SER A 236 -8.05 1.21 6.94
N ASP A 237 -7.34 1.92 7.82
CA ASP A 237 -6.57 1.32 8.92
C ASP A 237 -7.34 1.34 10.24
N VAL A 238 -8.48 2.06 10.27
CA VAL A 238 -9.39 2.09 11.44
C VAL A 238 -10.08 0.75 11.63
N PHE A 239 -10.48 0.07 10.56
CA PHE A 239 -11.20 -1.20 10.61
C PHE A 239 -10.32 -2.32 10.11
N ILE A 240 -10.16 -3.36 10.93
CA ILE A 240 -9.25 -4.49 10.61
C ILE A 240 -9.63 -5.13 9.28
N ASN A 241 -10.93 -5.43 9.10
CA ASN A 241 -11.46 -6.01 7.89
C ASN A 241 -12.84 -5.44 7.57
N ALA A 242 -12.86 -4.32 6.88
CA ALA A 242 -14.09 -3.63 6.53
C ALA A 242 -15.04 -4.42 5.61
N ARG A 243 -14.54 -5.44 4.90
CA ARG A 243 -15.40 -6.28 4.04
C ARG A 243 -16.37 -7.12 4.86
N VAL A 244 -15.97 -7.56 6.04
CA VAL A 244 -16.73 -8.55 6.83
C VAL A 244 -17.11 -8.10 8.24
N SER A 245 -16.57 -6.97 8.76
CA SER A 245 -16.75 -6.61 10.16
C SER A 245 -16.63 -5.10 10.43
N ASN A 246 -17.29 -4.63 11.49
CA ASN A 246 -17.10 -3.30 12.09
C ASN A 246 -15.98 -3.28 13.15
N THR A 247 -15.21 -4.36 13.27
CA THR A 247 -14.14 -4.46 14.28
C THR A 247 -13.07 -3.41 14.05
N VAL A 248 -12.84 -2.59 15.07
CA VAL A 248 -11.83 -1.51 15.06
C VAL A 248 -10.45 -2.10 15.33
N SER A 249 -9.44 -1.54 14.70
CA SER A 249 -8.04 -1.92 14.92
C SER A 249 -7.64 -1.74 16.38
N PRO A 250 -7.00 -2.74 17.02
CA PRO A 250 -6.56 -2.64 18.40
C PRO A 250 -5.53 -1.52 18.60
N ASN A 251 -5.58 -0.89 19.77
CA ASN A 251 -4.65 0.17 20.20
C ASN A 251 -4.56 1.37 19.23
N LEU A 252 -5.64 1.64 18.52
CA LEU A 252 -5.72 2.72 17.53
C LEU A 252 -5.47 4.09 18.19
N LYS A 253 -4.49 4.82 17.66
CA LYS A 253 -4.09 6.17 18.12
C LYS A 253 -3.76 7.06 16.94
N ASN A 254 -3.67 8.37 17.19
CA ASN A 254 -3.07 9.27 16.23
C ASN A 254 -1.58 8.94 16.05
N ALA A 255 -1.14 8.90 14.81
CA ALA A 255 0.29 8.94 14.52
C ALA A 255 0.86 10.30 14.93
N ILE A 256 2.06 10.31 15.50
CA ILE A 256 2.82 11.53 15.83
C ILE A 256 3.98 11.61 14.84
N ILE A 257 4.08 12.74 14.18
CA ILE A 257 5.12 13.00 13.18
C ILE A 257 5.98 14.16 13.66
N ASP A 258 7.28 13.89 13.79
CA ASP A 258 8.33 14.87 14.08
C ASP A 258 9.26 14.93 12.87
N ALA A 259 9.21 16.05 12.13
CA ALA A 259 9.93 16.23 10.88
C ALA A 259 10.79 17.48 10.92
N ASN A 260 12.08 17.33 10.65
CA ASN A 260 13.04 18.41 10.66
C ASN A 260 13.94 18.34 9.44
N ASP A 261 14.21 19.47 8.80
CA ASP A 261 15.21 19.59 7.75
C ASP A 261 15.98 20.90 7.83
N LEU A 262 17.22 20.85 7.39
CA LEU A 262 18.10 22.01 7.22
C LEU A 262 18.64 22.01 5.80
N SER A 263 18.41 23.10 5.08
CA SER A 263 18.84 23.28 3.70
C SER A 263 19.82 24.45 3.57
N TYR A 264 20.89 24.24 2.82
CA TYR A 264 21.67 25.31 2.24
C TYR A 264 21.22 25.54 0.79
N VAL A 265 20.92 26.78 0.43
CA VAL A 265 20.47 27.15 -0.91
C VAL A 265 21.41 28.22 -1.48
N LEU A 266 22.03 27.89 -2.63
CA LEU A 266 22.75 28.82 -3.47
C LEU A 266 21.87 29.16 -4.71
N SER A 267 21.67 30.44 -4.99
CA SER A 267 20.90 30.89 -6.14
C SER A 267 21.64 32.00 -6.87
N THR A 268 22.31 31.63 -7.95
CA THR A 268 22.96 32.56 -8.88
C THR A 268 22.32 32.46 -10.27
N PRO A 269 22.57 33.39 -11.20
CA PRO A 269 22.06 33.32 -12.56
C PRO A 269 22.50 32.05 -13.34
N LEU A 270 23.69 31.52 -13.01
CA LEU A 270 24.28 30.36 -13.71
C LEU A 270 24.14 29.06 -12.93
N VAL A 271 24.19 29.11 -11.59
CA VAL A 271 24.21 27.93 -10.74
C VAL A 271 23.17 28.06 -9.65
N LYS A 272 22.36 27.02 -9.49
CA LYS A 272 21.46 26.82 -8.35
C LYS A 272 21.80 25.52 -7.68
N VAL A 273 21.94 25.55 -6.37
CA VAL A 273 22.22 24.37 -5.54
C VAL A 273 21.30 24.37 -4.34
N ARG A 274 20.77 23.22 -4.00
CA ARG A 274 20.13 22.97 -2.72
C ARG A 274 20.72 21.69 -2.11
N LEU A 275 21.29 21.82 -0.92
CA LEU A 275 21.73 20.69 -0.11
C LEU A 275 20.86 20.65 1.14
N THR A 276 20.20 19.52 1.37
CA THR A 276 19.28 19.33 2.49
C THR A 276 19.67 18.11 3.29
N GLY A 277 19.76 18.24 4.61
CA GLY A 277 19.76 17.12 5.54
C GLY A 277 18.42 17.06 6.25
N TYR A 278 17.83 15.86 6.43
CA TYR A 278 16.52 15.69 7.06
C TYR A 278 16.45 14.50 7.99
N ILE A 279 15.53 14.59 8.97
CA ILE A 279 15.12 13.51 9.85
C ILE A 279 13.62 13.62 10.10
N ILE A 280 12.92 12.50 9.89
CA ILE A 280 11.48 12.38 10.11
C ILE A 280 11.24 11.14 10.97
N ASN A 281 10.66 11.32 12.14
CA ASN A 281 10.22 10.24 13.01
C ASN A 281 8.70 10.16 12.99
N THR A 282 8.17 8.95 12.83
CA THR A 282 6.75 8.65 12.98
C THR A 282 6.57 7.69 14.14
N GLN A 283 5.63 7.96 15.03
CA GLN A 283 5.28 7.13 16.18
C GLN A 283 3.78 6.82 16.16
N ASN A 284 3.39 5.73 16.82
CA ASN A 284 2.00 5.28 16.96
C ASN A 284 1.27 5.04 15.62
N ASP A 285 1.99 4.79 14.54
CA ASP A 285 1.36 4.49 13.26
C ASP A 285 0.66 3.12 13.32
N THR A 286 -0.42 2.99 12.56
CA THR A 286 -1.17 1.75 12.41
C THR A 286 -1.16 1.34 10.95
N ASN A 287 -0.87 0.07 10.67
CA ASN A 287 -0.86 -0.48 9.33
C ASN A 287 -1.69 -1.75 9.28
N VAL A 288 -2.59 -1.83 8.31
CA VAL A 288 -3.44 -3.02 8.08
C VAL A 288 -3.06 -3.64 6.75
N GLN A 289 -2.66 -4.90 6.79
CA GLN A 289 -2.33 -5.70 5.60
C GLN A 289 -3.26 -6.90 5.52
N ARG A 290 -3.56 -7.34 4.29
CA ARG A 290 -4.37 -8.52 4.05
C ARG A 290 -3.62 -9.48 3.14
N PHE A 291 -3.56 -10.74 3.53
CA PHE A 291 -2.91 -11.81 2.78
C PHE A 291 -3.60 -13.15 3.02
N PHE A 292 -3.33 -14.12 2.15
CA PHE A 292 -3.73 -15.50 2.38
C PHE A 292 -2.65 -16.19 3.20
N ALA A 293 -3.02 -16.88 4.27
CA ALA A 293 -2.11 -17.59 5.15
C ALA A 293 -2.49 -19.05 5.26
N ASP A 294 -1.48 -19.92 5.19
CA ASP A 294 -1.55 -21.33 5.49
C ASP A 294 -0.78 -21.61 6.78
N GLY A 295 -1.25 -22.60 7.57
CA GLY A 295 -0.54 -23.04 8.77
C GLY A 295 -0.55 -22.06 9.94
N ILE A 296 -1.22 -20.91 9.82
CA ILE A 296 -1.47 -20.04 10.98
C ILE A 296 -2.55 -20.71 11.81
N ASN A 297 -2.15 -21.39 12.85
CA ASN A 297 -3.00 -22.18 13.74
C ASN A 297 -3.98 -21.29 14.52
N LEU A 298 -4.97 -20.72 13.84
CA LEU A 298 -6.03 -19.89 14.41
C LEU A 298 -7.19 -20.80 14.83
N GLN A 299 -7.45 -20.90 16.12
CA GLN A 299 -8.59 -21.62 16.66
C GLN A 299 -9.80 -20.70 16.67
N SER A 300 -10.90 -21.15 16.10
CA SER A 300 -12.20 -20.47 16.18
C SER A 300 -13.06 -21.03 17.33
N ILE A 301 -14.04 -20.24 17.75
CA ILE A 301 -15.10 -20.67 18.67
C ILE A 301 -16.37 -20.85 17.86
N THR A 302 -17.01 -22.01 18.00
CA THR A 302 -18.32 -22.27 17.42
C THR A 302 -19.43 -21.47 18.13
N THR A 303 -20.61 -21.39 17.52
CA THR A 303 -21.75 -20.63 18.07
C THR A 303 -22.26 -21.14 19.41
N ASP A 304 -21.97 -22.40 19.75
CA ASP A 304 -22.29 -23.02 21.06
C ASP A 304 -21.18 -22.83 22.10
N GLY A 305 -20.10 -22.13 21.76
CA GLY A 305 -18.99 -21.82 22.66
C GLY A 305 -17.90 -22.91 22.70
N THR A 306 -18.01 -23.99 21.90
CA THR A 306 -16.95 -24.99 21.81
C THR A 306 -15.78 -24.50 20.96
N VAL A 307 -14.57 -24.93 21.27
CA VAL A 307 -13.38 -24.63 20.47
C VAL A 307 -13.39 -25.53 19.25
N ASP A 308 -13.52 -24.90 18.07
CA ASP A 308 -13.44 -25.62 16.79
C ASP A 308 -11.98 -25.95 16.44
N SER A 309 -11.81 -26.86 15.52
CA SER A 309 -10.49 -27.17 14.96
C SER A 309 -9.87 -25.90 14.34
N ALA A 310 -8.54 -25.83 14.39
CA ALA A 310 -7.79 -24.73 13.77
C ALA A 310 -8.23 -24.49 12.33
N VAL A 311 -8.32 -23.24 11.93
CA VAL A 311 -8.52 -22.85 10.53
C VAL A 311 -7.16 -22.94 9.83
N PRO A 312 -6.92 -23.98 9.00
CA PRO A 312 -5.58 -24.23 8.47
C PRO A 312 -5.17 -23.23 7.41
N SER A 313 -6.12 -22.71 6.63
CA SER A 313 -5.85 -21.82 5.49
C SER A 313 -6.98 -20.85 5.31
N THR A 314 -6.69 -19.55 5.30
CA THR A 314 -7.70 -18.50 5.14
C THR A 314 -7.08 -17.16 4.75
N PHE A 315 -7.92 -16.25 4.27
CA PHE A 315 -7.55 -14.84 4.22
C PHE A 315 -7.47 -14.26 5.63
N VAL A 316 -6.36 -13.59 5.90
CA VAL A 316 -6.06 -12.97 7.19
C VAL A 316 -5.84 -11.49 6.98
N SER A 317 -6.42 -10.67 7.85
CA SER A 317 -6.06 -9.28 8.00
C SER A 317 -5.15 -9.13 9.21
N GLN A 318 -3.98 -8.56 9.00
CA GLN A 318 -2.97 -8.28 10.02
C GLN A 318 -2.95 -6.79 10.32
N VAL A 319 -3.09 -6.44 11.59
CA VAL A 319 -2.87 -5.08 12.09
C VAL A 319 -1.52 -5.03 12.77
N MET A 320 -0.68 -4.11 12.38
CA MET A 320 0.47 -3.66 13.16
C MET A 320 0.08 -2.36 13.87
N SER A 321 0.11 -2.36 15.20
CA SER A 321 -0.15 -1.17 16.02
C SER A 321 1.12 -0.67 16.68
N ASN A 322 1.14 0.63 16.99
CA ASN A 322 2.29 1.28 17.61
C ASN A 322 3.58 1.15 16.77
N VAL A 323 3.44 1.35 15.45
CA VAL A 323 4.59 1.29 14.53
C VAL A 323 5.38 2.58 14.62
N GLU A 324 6.68 2.46 14.87
CA GLU A 324 7.61 3.58 14.83
C GLU A 324 8.53 3.47 13.62
N LYS A 325 8.69 4.58 12.90
CA LYS A 325 9.52 4.67 11.69
C LYS A 325 10.45 5.86 11.79
N ARG A 326 11.61 5.74 11.15
CA ARG A 326 12.54 6.87 10.94
C ARG A 326 12.97 6.91 9.49
N ASN A 327 12.87 8.10 8.91
CA ASN A 327 13.42 8.42 7.61
C ASN A 327 14.44 9.54 7.82
N MET A 328 15.71 9.27 7.52
CA MET A 328 16.76 10.29 7.62
C MET A 328 17.70 10.20 6.44
N GLY A 329 18.24 11.34 6.02
CA GLY A 329 19.11 11.34 4.86
C GLY A 329 19.57 12.73 4.44
N GLY A 330 20.19 12.74 3.26
CA GLY A 330 20.64 13.94 2.58
C GLY A 330 20.23 13.96 1.13
N GLU A 331 19.91 15.16 0.64
CA GLU A 331 19.51 15.41 -0.73
C GLU A 331 20.35 16.55 -1.31
N LEU A 332 20.79 16.40 -2.54
CA LEU A 332 21.48 17.42 -3.32
C LEU A 332 20.74 17.63 -4.63
N GLY A 333 20.33 18.86 -4.88
CA GLY A 333 19.82 19.31 -6.18
C GLY A 333 20.76 20.37 -6.77
N VAL A 334 21.18 20.18 -8.01
CA VAL A 334 22.08 21.08 -8.73
C VAL A 334 21.50 21.40 -10.11
N GLN A 335 21.45 22.67 -10.46
CA GLN A 335 21.18 23.13 -11.81
C GLN A 335 22.30 24.06 -12.26
N VAL A 336 22.89 23.79 -13.40
CA VAL A 336 23.96 24.61 -14.00
C VAL A 336 23.61 24.97 -15.42
N LYS A 337 23.58 26.27 -15.73
CA LYS A 337 23.55 26.73 -17.12
C LYS A 337 24.96 26.68 -17.68
N LEU A 338 25.28 25.60 -18.40
CA LEU A 338 26.60 25.37 -19.00
C LEU A 338 26.86 26.37 -20.14
N THR A 339 25.80 26.66 -20.89
CA THR A 339 25.77 27.74 -21.91
C THR A 339 24.39 28.43 -21.85
N PRO A 340 24.17 29.53 -22.58
CA PRO A 340 22.84 30.14 -22.67
C PRO A 340 21.74 29.18 -23.12
N THR A 341 22.10 28.13 -23.85
CA THR A 341 21.17 27.16 -24.44
C THR A 341 21.23 25.77 -23.79
N LEU A 342 22.27 25.46 -23.03
CA LEU A 342 22.47 24.12 -22.44
C LEU A 342 22.45 24.19 -20.91
N THR A 343 21.54 23.42 -20.30
CA THR A 343 21.40 23.32 -18.85
C THR A 343 21.62 21.89 -18.39
N PHE A 344 22.46 21.73 -17.38
CA PHE A 344 22.60 20.49 -16.62
C PHE A 344 21.72 20.54 -15.37
N ASN A 345 21.05 19.40 -15.05
CA ASN A 345 20.33 19.19 -13.81
C ASN A 345 20.84 17.88 -13.17
N GLY A 346 21.23 17.96 -11.92
CA GLY A 346 21.65 16.78 -11.13
C GLY A 346 20.85 16.70 -9.84
N VAL A 347 20.45 15.49 -9.46
CA VAL A 347 19.81 15.19 -8.18
C VAL A 347 20.49 13.96 -7.59
N ALA A 348 20.78 14.02 -6.30
CA ALA A 348 21.25 12.88 -5.51
C ALA A 348 20.48 12.83 -4.19
N SER A 349 19.99 11.67 -3.82
CA SER A 349 19.37 11.39 -2.52
C SER A 349 19.97 10.11 -1.97
N TYR A 350 20.39 10.18 -0.72
CA TYR A 350 20.85 9.03 0.07
C TYR A 350 20.22 9.10 1.43
N GLY A 351 19.52 8.03 1.84
CA GLY A 351 18.81 7.99 3.09
C GLY A 351 18.78 6.61 3.74
N GLU A 352 18.33 6.60 4.96
CA GLU A 352 18.05 5.40 5.73
C GLU A 352 16.62 5.46 6.26
N TYR A 353 15.77 4.52 5.81
CA TYR A 353 14.36 4.45 6.15
C TYR A 353 14.09 3.13 6.86
N THR A 354 13.83 3.19 8.18
CA THR A 354 13.81 2.00 9.04
C THR A 354 12.63 2.00 10.01
N TYR A 355 12.22 0.79 10.41
CA TYR A 355 11.43 0.59 11.63
C TYR A 355 12.31 0.89 12.85
N ARG A 356 11.73 1.52 13.88
CA ARG A 356 12.47 1.90 15.10
C ARG A 356 12.11 1.07 16.33
N ASN A 357 11.03 0.33 16.26
CA ASN A 357 10.57 -0.54 17.33
C ASN A 357 10.10 -1.90 16.80
N ASN A 358 9.63 -2.72 17.71
CA ASN A 358 8.98 -3.99 17.45
C ASN A 358 7.46 -3.80 17.66
N PRO A 359 6.67 -3.56 16.60
CA PRO A 359 5.24 -3.31 16.74
C PRO A 359 4.47 -4.55 17.16
N ASN A 360 3.33 -4.36 17.83
CA ASN A 360 2.42 -5.45 18.16
C ASN A 360 1.59 -5.85 16.93
N ILE A 361 1.35 -7.16 16.77
CA ILE A 361 0.56 -7.71 15.69
C ILE A 361 -0.72 -8.34 16.22
N TYR A 362 -1.80 -8.09 15.46
CA TYR A 362 -3.12 -8.68 15.68
C TYR A 362 -3.61 -9.28 14.38
N LEU A 363 -4.19 -10.45 14.42
CA LEU A 363 -4.73 -11.15 13.26
C LEU A 363 -6.23 -11.36 13.39
N ILE A 364 -6.94 -11.19 12.28
CA ILE A 364 -8.33 -11.60 12.11
C ILE A 364 -8.41 -12.52 10.89
N ALA A 365 -9.09 -13.64 11.01
CA ALA A 365 -9.27 -14.58 9.92
C ALA A 365 -10.68 -14.45 9.34
N ASP A 366 -10.79 -14.26 8.04
CA ASP A 366 -12.08 -14.05 7.36
C ASP A 366 -13.04 -15.23 7.58
N ALA A 367 -12.53 -16.45 7.63
CA ALA A 367 -13.31 -17.68 7.77
C ALA A 367 -13.48 -18.20 9.21
N ALA A 368 -12.91 -17.52 10.22
CA ALA A 368 -12.94 -18.04 11.60
C ALA A 368 -14.00 -17.37 12.49
N GLY A 369 -14.49 -16.18 12.13
CA GLY A 369 -15.44 -15.44 12.97
C GLY A 369 -14.80 -14.99 14.28
N VAL A 370 -15.18 -15.63 15.39
CA VAL A 370 -14.61 -15.36 16.72
C VAL A 370 -13.42 -16.29 16.96
N LEU A 371 -12.33 -15.71 17.41
CA LEU A 371 -11.06 -16.42 17.68
C LEU A 371 -10.86 -16.61 19.17
N ASN A 372 -10.16 -17.68 19.55
CA ASN A 372 -9.63 -17.85 20.89
C ASN A 372 -8.38 -16.98 21.05
N ASP A 373 -8.33 -16.28 22.17
CA ASP A 373 -7.17 -15.53 22.63
C ASP A 373 -6.92 -15.83 24.11
N ILE A 374 -5.77 -15.47 24.64
CA ILE A 374 -5.42 -15.68 26.05
C ILE A 374 -5.26 -14.30 26.70
N ASP A 375 -6.00 -14.06 27.80
CA ASP A 375 -5.85 -12.82 28.57
C ASP A 375 -4.56 -12.82 29.41
N ALA A 376 -4.28 -11.68 30.06
CA ALA A 376 -3.10 -11.51 30.92
C ALA A 376 -3.07 -12.49 32.13
N ASN A 377 -4.18 -13.13 32.45
CA ASN A 377 -4.30 -14.10 33.56
C ASN A 377 -4.23 -15.56 33.07
N GLY A 378 -4.05 -15.79 31.77
CA GLY A 378 -3.99 -17.12 31.16
C GLY A 378 -5.37 -17.72 30.86
N ASN A 379 -6.47 -16.97 30.95
CA ASN A 379 -7.79 -17.47 30.61
C ASN A 379 -8.06 -17.37 29.12
N VAL A 380 -8.72 -18.38 28.54
CA VAL A 380 -9.19 -18.34 27.16
C VAL A 380 -10.35 -17.34 27.06
N ILE A 381 -10.21 -16.37 26.17
CA ILE A 381 -11.23 -15.37 25.87
C ILE A 381 -11.56 -15.35 24.39
N ALA A 382 -12.83 -15.08 24.10
CA ALA A 382 -13.32 -14.98 22.74
C ALA A 382 -13.18 -13.53 22.22
N ARG A 383 -12.47 -13.33 21.12
CA ARG A 383 -12.29 -12.02 20.47
C ARG A 383 -12.47 -12.13 18.96
N ASN A 384 -12.74 -11.00 18.31
CA ASN A 384 -12.77 -10.92 16.85
C ASN A 384 -11.34 -10.86 16.24
N TYR A 385 -10.32 -10.89 17.06
CA TYR A 385 -8.90 -10.91 16.64
C TYR A 385 -8.08 -11.73 17.65
N LYS A 386 -6.94 -12.22 17.19
CA LYS A 386 -5.92 -12.85 18.05
C LYS A 386 -4.70 -11.96 18.16
N GLU A 387 -4.19 -11.78 19.37
CA GLU A 387 -2.92 -11.10 19.62
C GLU A 387 -1.77 -12.07 19.35
N PHE A 388 -0.86 -11.70 18.46
CA PHE A 388 0.31 -12.49 18.07
C PHE A 388 1.60 -12.02 18.75
N GLY A 389 1.51 -10.99 19.60
CA GLY A 389 2.65 -10.39 20.26
C GLY A 389 3.42 -9.41 19.39
N SER A 390 4.72 -9.24 19.66
CA SER A 390 5.57 -8.29 18.95
C SER A 390 6.23 -8.92 17.74
N ALA A 391 6.24 -8.16 16.62
CA ALA A 391 7.06 -8.46 15.47
C ALA A 391 8.44 -7.81 15.62
N TYR A 392 9.50 -8.57 15.53
CA TYR A 392 10.88 -8.09 15.65
C TYR A 392 11.33 -7.41 14.35
N LEU A 393 10.87 -6.17 14.13
CA LEU A 393 11.12 -5.38 12.93
C LEU A 393 12.12 -4.24 13.14
N LYS A 394 12.56 -3.98 14.37
CA LYS A 394 13.54 -2.91 14.63
C LYS A 394 14.74 -3.03 13.70
N ASP A 395 15.10 -1.88 13.09
CA ASP A 395 16.22 -1.71 12.14
C ASP A 395 16.03 -2.37 10.75
N TYR A 396 14.90 -3.08 10.49
CA TYR A 396 14.52 -3.44 9.12
C TYR A 396 14.22 -2.19 8.30
N LYS A 397 14.54 -2.25 7.00
CA LYS A 397 14.26 -1.17 6.06
C LYS A 397 12.78 -1.14 5.70
N LEU A 398 12.24 0.05 5.50
CA LEU A 398 10.90 0.20 4.93
C LEU A 398 10.92 -0.24 3.48
N GLY A 399 9.98 -1.09 3.09
CA GLY A 399 9.92 -1.63 1.75
C GLY A 399 9.36 -0.65 0.72
N GLY A 400 9.65 -0.90 -0.56
CA GLY A 400 9.12 -0.13 -1.68
C GLY A 400 9.68 1.28 -1.85
N THR A 401 10.64 1.69 -1.01
CA THR A 401 11.29 3.00 -1.09
C THR A 401 12.80 2.82 -1.24
N PRO A 402 13.40 3.21 -2.39
CA PRO A 402 14.85 3.13 -2.56
C PRO A 402 15.58 4.04 -1.56
N GLN A 403 16.65 3.52 -0.96
CA GLN A 403 17.50 4.29 -0.02
C GLN A 403 18.46 5.22 -0.78
N GLU A 404 18.65 4.95 -2.08
CA GLU A 404 19.49 5.74 -2.98
C GLU A 404 18.73 6.08 -4.25
N ALA A 405 18.81 7.34 -4.66
CA ALA A 405 18.24 7.79 -5.92
C ALA A 405 19.14 8.87 -6.54
N TYR A 406 19.56 8.66 -7.77
CA TYR A 406 20.39 9.61 -8.51
C TYR A 406 19.75 9.93 -9.87
N SER A 407 19.83 11.20 -10.27
CA SER A 407 19.41 11.63 -11.60
C SER A 407 20.40 12.64 -12.17
N ALA A 408 20.77 12.47 -13.44
CA ALA A 408 21.59 13.40 -14.17
C ALA A 408 20.97 13.65 -15.54
N GLY A 409 20.75 14.91 -15.87
CA GLY A 409 20.05 15.31 -17.08
C GLY A 409 20.68 16.52 -17.77
N LEU A 410 20.57 16.54 -19.09
CA LEU A 410 20.92 17.66 -19.93
C LEU A 410 19.69 18.13 -20.70
N ARG A 411 19.51 19.44 -20.77
CA ARG A 411 18.48 20.08 -21.58
C ARG A 411 19.09 21.13 -22.49
N TYR A 412 18.92 20.97 -23.78
CA TYR A 412 19.21 21.98 -24.77
C TYR A 412 17.93 22.76 -25.16
N SER A 413 17.99 24.09 -25.11
CA SER A 413 16.89 24.98 -25.50
C SER A 413 17.36 25.88 -26.64
N SER A 414 16.86 25.64 -27.84
CA SER A 414 17.24 26.37 -29.04
C SER A 414 16.63 27.77 -29.07
N PRO A 415 17.35 28.81 -29.58
CA PRO A 415 16.75 30.11 -29.90
C PRO A 415 15.63 30.02 -30.94
N LYS A 416 15.50 28.91 -31.67
CA LYS A 416 14.46 28.64 -32.68
C LYS A 416 13.21 27.95 -32.08
N TYR A 417 12.95 28.12 -30.76
CA TYR A 417 11.75 27.67 -30.06
C TYR A 417 11.53 26.17 -30.07
N TRP A 418 12.60 25.37 -30.05
CA TRP A 418 12.55 23.94 -29.79
C TRP A 418 13.52 23.57 -28.68
N TRP A 419 13.27 22.45 -28.03
CA TRP A 419 14.12 21.95 -26.97
C TRP A 419 14.16 20.42 -26.99
N VAL A 420 15.25 19.87 -26.49
CA VAL A 420 15.41 18.46 -26.22
C VAL A 420 16.08 18.29 -24.86
N GLY A 421 15.63 17.30 -24.12
CA GLY A 421 16.22 16.91 -22.85
C GLY A 421 16.33 15.41 -22.74
N ALA A 422 17.37 14.97 -22.04
CA ALA A 422 17.55 13.57 -21.68
C ALA A 422 18.00 13.50 -20.22
N ASN A 423 17.53 12.52 -19.49
CA ASN A 423 17.98 12.25 -18.12
C ASN A 423 18.16 10.76 -17.87
N TRP A 424 19.24 10.45 -17.20
CA TRP A 424 19.55 9.16 -16.62
C TRP A 424 19.10 9.13 -15.17
N ASN A 425 18.53 8.00 -14.74
CA ASN A 425 18.09 7.79 -13.38
C ASN A 425 18.61 6.45 -12.87
N TYR A 426 18.99 6.43 -11.61
CA TYR A 426 19.40 5.24 -10.86
C TYR A 426 18.66 5.18 -9.54
N LEU A 427 18.17 3.97 -9.20
CA LEU A 427 17.53 3.65 -7.92
C LEU A 427 18.21 2.42 -7.33
N GLY A 428 18.64 2.53 -6.10
CA GLY A 428 19.38 1.48 -5.40
C GLY A 428 18.91 1.27 -3.97
N HIS A 429 19.36 0.15 -3.38
CA HIS A 429 19.05 -0.22 -2.01
C HIS A 429 17.55 -0.18 -1.71
N ASN A 430 16.74 -0.74 -2.61
CA ASN A 430 15.33 -0.98 -2.38
C ASN A 430 15.14 -2.34 -1.70
N TYR A 431 14.15 -2.46 -0.83
CA TYR A 431 13.90 -3.66 -0.04
C TYR A 431 12.46 -4.11 -0.20
N LEU A 432 12.25 -5.42 -0.03
CA LEU A 432 10.92 -6.00 0.03
C LEU A 432 10.31 -5.75 1.41
N ASP A 433 9.00 -5.47 1.48
CA ASP A 433 8.33 -5.39 2.78
C ASP A 433 8.39 -6.74 3.48
N PRO A 434 8.91 -6.79 4.73
CA PRO A 434 8.97 -8.03 5.49
C PRO A 434 7.57 -8.45 5.95
N ALA A 435 7.29 -9.75 5.91
CA ALA A 435 6.09 -10.30 6.54
C ALA A 435 6.24 -10.23 8.06
N ALA A 436 5.53 -9.32 8.72
CA ALA A 436 5.67 -9.10 10.15
C ALA A 436 5.33 -10.37 10.97
N ALA A 437 4.36 -11.17 10.53
CA ALA A 437 3.98 -12.43 11.18
C ALA A 437 5.13 -13.43 11.26
N THR A 438 6.04 -13.45 10.27
CA THR A 438 7.21 -14.36 10.27
C THR A 438 8.37 -13.84 11.13
N ARG A 439 8.25 -12.68 11.75
CA ARG A 439 9.24 -12.08 12.66
C ARG A 439 8.75 -12.07 14.11
N THR A 440 7.88 -13.01 14.47
CA THR A 440 7.38 -13.20 15.85
C THR A 440 8.06 -14.38 16.52
N ILE A 441 8.03 -14.39 17.86
CA ILE A 441 8.49 -15.55 18.64
C ILE A 441 7.68 -16.80 18.27
N SER A 442 6.36 -16.68 18.11
CA SER A 442 5.49 -17.80 17.75
C SER A 442 5.85 -18.45 16.42
N PHE A 443 6.37 -17.69 15.46
CA PHE A 443 6.83 -18.24 14.19
C PHE A 443 8.13 -19.04 14.33
N VAL A 444 9.05 -18.56 15.18
CA VAL A 444 10.39 -19.17 15.38
C VAL A 444 10.31 -20.38 16.30
N GLN A 445 9.45 -20.33 17.32
CA GLN A 445 9.31 -21.36 18.37
C GLN A 445 8.04 -22.19 18.18
N ASN A 446 7.71 -22.57 16.95
CA ASN A 446 6.53 -23.41 16.73
C ASN A 446 6.66 -24.72 17.54
N GLU A 447 5.92 -24.81 18.65
CA GLU A 447 5.99 -25.90 19.65
C GLU A 447 5.71 -27.31 19.07
N ASN A 448 5.15 -27.37 17.87
CA ASN A 448 4.84 -28.63 17.18
C ASN A 448 5.88 -29.04 16.13
N SER A 449 6.94 -28.27 15.94
CA SER A 449 7.98 -28.65 14.99
C SER A 449 9.09 -29.41 15.69
N ASN A 450 9.26 -30.70 15.34
CA ASN A 450 10.54 -31.40 15.50
C ASN A 450 11.53 -30.77 14.52
N SER A 451 11.89 -29.48 14.75
CA SER A 451 12.79 -28.76 13.86
C SER A 451 14.12 -29.52 13.78
N PRO A 452 14.60 -29.85 12.57
CA PRO A 452 15.93 -30.42 12.40
C PRO A 452 17.04 -29.40 12.63
N TYR A 453 16.69 -28.13 12.87
CA TYR A 453 17.63 -27.04 13.01
C TYR A 453 17.79 -26.59 14.45
N ASP A 454 19.04 -26.49 14.91
CA ASP A 454 19.37 -25.77 16.13
C ASP A 454 19.19 -24.28 15.91
N LEU A 455 18.37 -23.61 16.73
CA LEU A 455 18.10 -22.17 16.66
C LEU A 455 19.32 -21.36 17.11
N THR A 456 20.32 -21.26 16.24
CA THR A 456 21.48 -20.39 16.46
C THR A 456 21.21 -18.96 15.99
N GLU A 457 21.91 -17.99 16.57
CA GLU A 457 21.82 -16.58 16.12
C GLU A 457 22.16 -16.43 14.63
N ALA A 458 23.13 -17.21 14.13
CA ALA A 458 23.51 -17.21 12.72
C ALA A 458 22.37 -17.67 11.82
N LEU A 459 21.71 -18.77 12.18
CA LEU A 459 20.57 -19.32 11.44
C LEU A 459 19.39 -18.33 11.46
N LEU A 460 19.06 -17.72 12.60
CA LEU A 460 18.02 -16.71 12.71
C LEU A 460 18.30 -15.51 11.79
N LYS A 461 19.51 -14.99 11.83
CA LYS A 461 19.92 -13.87 10.96
C LYS A 461 19.80 -14.22 9.48
N GLN A 462 20.27 -15.40 9.07
CA GLN A 462 20.19 -15.86 7.69
C GLN A 462 18.74 -16.04 7.23
N THR A 463 17.93 -16.73 8.02
CA THR A 463 16.55 -17.10 7.68
C THR A 463 15.65 -15.86 7.63
N LEU A 464 15.77 -14.96 8.61
CA LEU A 464 14.91 -13.79 8.76
C LEU A 464 15.46 -12.53 8.05
N GLN A 465 16.58 -12.63 7.34
CA GLN A 465 17.17 -11.51 6.59
C GLN A 465 16.15 -10.92 5.61
N GLN A 466 16.06 -9.59 5.60
CA GLN A 466 15.22 -8.87 4.65
C GLN A 466 15.78 -8.98 3.22
N ARG A 467 14.91 -9.19 2.25
CA ARG A 467 15.31 -9.29 0.84
C ARG A 467 15.55 -7.90 0.26
N GLN A 468 16.78 -7.68 -0.23
CA GLN A 468 17.10 -6.50 -1.04
C GLN A 468 16.75 -6.75 -2.49
N LEU A 469 16.10 -5.76 -3.12
CA LEU A 469 15.75 -5.80 -4.53
C LEU A 469 16.91 -5.32 -5.41
N PRO A 470 17.02 -5.79 -6.65
CA PRO A 470 18.04 -5.34 -7.59
C PRO A 470 17.95 -3.82 -7.83
N SER A 471 19.10 -3.16 -7.95
CA SER A 471 19.17 -1.77 -8.39
C SER A 471 18.72 -1.64 -9.83
N ALA A 472 18.19 -0.48 -10.18
CA ALA A 472 17.70 -0.22 -11.53
C ALA A 472 18.19 1.13 -12.06
N TYR A 473 18.33 1.20 -13.37
CA TYR A 473 18.58 2.44 -14.09
C TYR A 473 17.69 2.53 -15.33
N PHE A 474 17.33 3.74 -15.70
CA PHE A 474 16.54 4.00 -16.90
C PHE A 474 16.82 5.40 -17.46
N PHE A 475 16.62 5.53 -18.77
CA PHE A 475 16.75 6.78 -19.52
C PHE A 475 15.40 7.29 -19.96
N ASN A 476 15.21 8.60 -19.83
CA ASN A 476 14.06 9.30 -20.36
C ASN A 476 14.50 10.39 -21.30
N VAL A 477 13.75 10.60 -22.38
CA VAL A 477 13.99 11.65 -23.38
C VAL A 477 12.71 12.44 -23.56
N ASN A 478 12.86 13.76 -23.68
CA ASN A 478 11.75 14.64 -23.96
C ASN A 478 12.16 15.73 -24.96
N ALA A 479 11.23 16.15 -25.80
CA ALA A 479 11.44 17.20 -26.78
C ALA A 479 10.16 17.99 -27.02
N GLY A 480 10.33 19.21 -27.50
CA GLY A 480 9.18 20.01 -27.88
C GLY A 480 9.57 21.15 -28.80
N LYS A 481 8.56 21.64 -29.52
CA LYS A 481 8.71 22.77 -30.41
C LYS A 481 7.44 23.61 -30.42
N SER A 482 7.60 24.92 -30.41
CA SER A 482 6.51 25.87 -30.57
C SER A 482 6.64 26.69 -31.84
N TRP A 483 5.49 27.08 -32.36
CA TRP A 483 5.34 27.91 -33.52
C TRP A 483 4.29 28.98 -33.24
N ILE A 484 4.44 30.11 -33.91
CA ILE A 484 3.38 31.13 -34.06
C ILE A 484 2.86 31.02 -35.50
N ILE A 485 1.60 30.64 -35.66
CA ILE A 485 0.93 30.47 -36.95
C ILE A 485 -0.22 31.45 -37.01
N GLY A 486 0.00 32.58 -37.65
CA GLY A 486 -0.94 33.71 -37.61
C GLY A 486 -1.11 34.24 -36.19
N LYS A 487 -2.33 34.16 -35.64
CA LYS A 487 -2.65 34.53 -34.26
C LYS A 487 -2.56 33.39 -33.26
N TYR A 488 -2.27 32.18 -33.72
CA TYR A 488 -2.26 30.97 -32.89
C TYR A 488 -0.84 30.67 -32.42
N TYR A 489 -0.71 30.33 -31.14
CA TYR A 489 0.50 29.71 -30.60
C TYR A 489 0.28 28.18 -30.51
N VAL A 490 1.10 27.44 -31.22
CA VAL A 490 1.04 25.96 -31.29
C VAL A 490 2.28 25.38 -30.63
N LEU A 491 2.11 24.50 -29.66
CA LEU A 491 3.19 23.73 -29.01
C LEU A 491 2.92 22.25 -29.19
N ILE A 492 3.89 21.54 -29.72
CA ILE A 492 3.95 20.07 -29.67
C ILE A 492 5.09 19.68 -28.73
N SER A 493 4.81 18.80 -27.78
CA SER A 493 5.82 18.18 -26.94
C SER A 493 5.62 16.69 -26.85
N ALA A 494 6.72 15.95 -26.78
CA ALA A 494 6.74 14.50 -26.64
C ALA A 494 7.71 14.09 -25.55
N SER A 495 7.39 13.01 -24.85
CA SER A 495 8.29 12.35 -23.92
C SER A 495 8.28 10.84 -24.15
N VAL A 496 9.45 10.23 -24.03
CA VAL A 496 9.63 8.77 -24.02
C VAL A 496 10.31 8.42 -22.70
N ASN A 497 9.63 7.65 -21.88
CA ASN A 497 10.17 7.18 -20.62
C ASN A 497 10.71 5.75 -20.80
N ASN A 498 11.75 5.44 -20.02
CA ASN A 498 12.40 4.13 -20.04
C ASN A 498 12.76 3.69 -21.48
N VAL A 499 13.50 4.54 -22.20
CA VAL A 499 13.91 4.31 -23.60
C VAL A 499 14.62 2.98 -23.81
N LEU A 500 15.33 2.48 -22.78
CA LEU A 500 16.01 1.19 -22.79
C LEU A 500 15.07 0.00 -22.59
N ASN A 501 13.77 0.25 -22.40
CA ASN A 501 12.73 -0.77 -22.16
C ASN A 501 13.08 -1.74 -21.03
N ASN A 502 13.65 -1.23 -19.93
CA ASN A 502 14.00 -2.05 -18.77
C ASN A 502 12.71 -2.51 -18.05
N ARG A 503 12.30 -3.76 -18.26
CA ARG A 503 11.13 -4.38 -17.63
C ARG A 503 11.49 -5.19 -16.38
N LYS A 504 12.78 -5.32 -16.06
CA LYS A 504 13.27 -6.11 -14.92
C LYS A 504 13.33 -5.31 -13.62
N TYR A 505 12.99 -4.01 -13.65
CA TYR A 505 12.98 -3.20 -12.45
C TYR A 505 11.81 -3.57 -11.55
N ILE A 506 12.13 -4.07 -10.36
CA ILE A 506 11.18 -4.39 -9.30
C ILE A 506 11.01 -3.13 -8.44
N THR A 507 9.83 -2.52 -8.51
CA THR A 507 9.52 -1.28 -7.79
C THR A 507 9.22 -1.50 -6.32
N GLY A 508 8.84 -2.71 -5.92
CA GLY A 508 8.48 -3.11 -4.57
C GLY A 508 7.82 -4.47 -4.55
N GLY A 509 7.12 -4.75 -3.49
CA GLY A 509 6.42 -6.01 -3.26
C GLY A 509 6.42 -6.37 -1.79
N PHE A 510 6.01 -7.58 -1.46
CA PHE A 510 5.97 -8.07 -0.09
C PHE A 510 6.26 -9.57 -0.02
N GLU A 511 6.81 -10.01 1.11
CA GLU A 511 6.98 -11.42 1.41
C GLU A 511 5.61 -12.06 1.64
N GLN A 512 5.35 -13.21 1.02
CA GLN A 512 4.14 -13.98 1.25
C GLN A 512 4.33 -14.93 2.43
N THR A 513 3.24 -15.23 3.14
CA THR A 513 3.21 -16.10 4.33
C THR A 513 2.53 -17.44 4.05
N ARG A 514 2.37 -17.78 2.77
CA ARG A 514 1.73 -19.02 2.37
C ARG A 514 2.69 -20.20 2.51
N GLU A 515 2.22 -21.31 3.14
CA GLU A 515 3.00 -22.54 3.34
C GLU A 515 4.36 -22.34 4.04
N VAL A 516 4.47 -21.32 4.89
CA VAL A 516 5.74 -20.94 5.50
C VAL A 516 5.70 -21.23 6.99
N ASN A 517 6.51 -22.20 7.42
CA ASN A 517 7.00 -22.33 8.79
C ASN A 517 8.49 -21.93 8.83
N PHE A 518 9.09 -21.87 10.02
CA PHE A 518 10.49 -21.46 10.17
C PHE A 518 11.44 -22.38 9.41
N ASP A 519 11.25 -23.71 9.51
CA ASP A 519 12.12 -24.70 8.86
C ASP A 519 12.03 -24.61 7.33
N GLY A 520 10.84 -24.49 6.78
CA GLY A 520 10.64 -24.28 5.35
C GLY A 520 11.27 -22.99 4.84
N LEU A 521 11.20 -21.90 5.62
CA LEU A 521 11.88 -20.65 5.29
C LEU A 521 13.41 -20.79 5.36
N ALA A 522 13.94 -21.53 6.34
CA ALA A 522 15.37 -21.80 6.46
C ALA A 522 15.87 -22.64 5.28
N GLU A 523 15.14 -23.66 4.87
CA GLU A 523 15.45 -24.49 3.71
C GLU A 523 15.43 -23.67 2.42
N GLU A 524 14.42 -22.83 2.23
CA GLU A 524 14.33 -21.88 1.10
C GLU A 524 15.55 -20.97 1.03
N ARG A 525 15.99 -20.43 2.17
CA ARG A 525 17.19 -19.57 2.23
C ARG A 525 18.47 -20.33 1.91
N ASN A 526 18.56 -21.58 2.33
CA ASN A 526 19.72 -22.43 2.07
C ASN A 526 19.78 -22.92 0.62
N SER A 527 18.65 -23.32 0.04
CA SER A 527 18.58 -23.83 -1.35
C SER A 527 18.60 -22.71 -2.40
N GLY A 528 18.23 -21.49 -2.00
CA GLY A 528 18.03 -20.37 -2.93
C GLY A 528 16.77 -20.49 -3.79
N HIS A 529 15.92 -21.49 -3.54
CA HIS A 529 14.66 -21.71 -4.23
C HIS A 529 13.50 -21.41 -3.29
N ALA A 530 12.65 -20.47 -3.67
CA ALA A 530 11.46 -20.13 -2.92
C ALA A 530 10.38 -21.20 -3.13
N ASN A 531 9.86 -21.79 -2.03
CA ASN A 531 8.69 -22.66 -2.08
C ASN A 531 7.46 -21.89 -2.53
N PHE A 532 7.32 -20.66 -2.03
CA PHE A 532 6.29 -19.72 -2.45
C PHE A 532 6.90 -18.32 -2.62
N SER A 533 7.11 -17.92 -3.88
CA SER A 533 7.80 -16.67 -4.19
C SER A 533 7.11 -15.44 -3.62
N PRO A 534 7.87 -14.41 -3.20
CA PRO A 534 7.32 -13.09 -2.87
C PRO A 534 6.51 -12.52 -4.04
N LYS A 535 5.55 -11.65 -3.75
CA LYS A 535 4.92 -10.82 -4.78
C LYS A 535 5.80 -9.64 -5.10
N TYR A 536 6.04 -9.44 -6.40
CA TYR A 536 6.79 -8.31 -6.91
C TYR A 536 5.91 -7.42 -7.78
N TRP A 537 6.15 -6.11 -7.69
CA TRP A 537 5.60 -5.13 -8.62
C TRP A 537 6.71 -4.67 -9.54
N TYR A 538 6.42 -4.68 -10.83
CA TYR A 538 7.40 -4.33 -11.86
C TYR A 538 7.08 -2.97 -12.45
N ASN A 539 8.12 -2.25 -12.84
CA ASN A 539 7.96 -1.05 -13.64
C ASN A 539 7.41 -1.42 -15.03
N GLN A 540 6.62 -0.53 -15.58
CA GLN A 540 6.22 -0.64 -16.98
C GLN A 540 7.43 -0.47 -17.89
N GLY A 541 7.44 -1.12 -19.05
CA GLY A 541 8.46 -0.94 -20.06
C GLY A 541 8.48 0.48 -20.63
N ILE A 542 8.88 0.61 -21.86
CA ILE A 542 8.87 1.90 -22.58
C ILE A 542 7.44 2.48 -22.61
N SER A 543 7.33 3.75 -22.30
CA SER A 543 6.08 4.52 -22.43
C SER A 543 6.35 5.85 -23.14
N TYR A 544 5.36 6.35 -23.85
CA TYR A 544 5.45 7.61 -24.57
C TYR A 544 4.19 8.45 -24.35
N PHE A 545 4.39 9.74 -24.42
CA PHE A 545 3.31 10.71 -24.27
C PHE A 545 3.55 11.83 -25.29
N VAL A 546 2.51 12.23 -26.00
CA VAL A 546 2.53 13.37 -26.94
C VAL A 546 1.43 14.34 -26.54
N ASN A 547 1.78 15.62 -26.45
CA ASN A 547 0.86 16.69 -26.13
C ASN A 547 0.88 17.75 -27.22
N LEU A 548 -0.31 18.16 -27.67
CA LEU A 548 -0.54 19.27 -28.57
C LEU A 548 -1.31 20.36 -27.81
N GLN A 549 -0.74 21.56 -27.75
CA GLN A 549 -1.38 22.73 -27.15
C GLN A 549 -1.56 23.82 -28.22
N VAL A 550 -2.79 24.33 -28.34
CA VAL A 550 -3.11 25.48 -29.19
C VAL A 550 -3.71 26.57 -28.30
N ARG A 551 -3.15 27.79 -28.39
CA ARG A 551 -3.70 29.00 -27.73
C ARG A 551 -4.16 29.96 -28.81
N PHE A 552 -5.36 30.52 -28.59
CA PHE A 552 -6.05 31.42 -29.49
C PHE A 552 -5.80 32.89 -29.13
#